data_937f6f61e2349f67c2cde82fc4224953
#
_entry.id   937f6f61e2349f67c2cde82fc4224953
#
_cell.length_a   1.000
_cell.length_b   1.000
_cell.length_c   1.000
_cell.angle_alpha   90.00
_cell.angle_beta   90.00
_cell.angle_gamma   90.00
#
_symmetry.space_group_name_H-M   'P 1'
#
loop_
_entity.id
_entity.type
_entity.pdbx_description
1 polymer ?
#
loop_
_entity_poly.entity_id
_entity_poly.type
_entity_poly.pdbx_seq_one_letter_code
_entity_poly.pdbx_strand_id
1 'polypeptide(L)'
;MECQSSIFTQEQIETIVNRFGNTFYEQMLRHLDDYAEKWSLSSLQLIPSFSANVVFTCYSEQFGHAILKIGQPSETIWTEVSTLRQYKGQRFCKVYEADIENGVILLERLQPGTTLRDESSLQQRLDVFCSLYSNLHISAVEEEKYPTYIGWVERISDYMSQRQDCPDLSRHMQRARDICLSIASSYSQNLLLHGDLHHDNMLLGSNGKYVIIDPKGVIGDPVFDLPRFILNEFEKDITAALYDKIDGIIVTLAHKLSIPHSVIRKCLYVETAMGMCWCVEDGSTPEEYTALVQKVAFAEAIMNEQGTW
;
A
#
# COMPACT_ATOMS: atom_id res chain seq x y z
N MET A 1 8.48 -34.22 15.45
CA MET A 1 9.44 -33.48 14.66
C MET A 1 9.49 -34.02 13.22
N GLU A 2 8.35 -34.19 12.62
CA GLU A 2 8.19 -34.53 11.19
C GLU A 2 7.07 -33.67 10.70
N CYS A 3 7.32 -32.54 10.05
CA CYS A 3 6.34 -31.96 9.12
C CYS A 3 6.66 -30.57 8.56
N GLN A 4 7.84 -30.01 8.73
CA GLN A 4 8.09 -28.62 8.25
C GLN A 4 8.79 -28.53 6.90
N SER A 5 9.55 -29.55 6.48
CA SER A 5 10.18 -29.57 5.15
C SER A 5 9.20 -29.71 3.98
N SER A 6 7.89 -29.89 4.27
CA SER A 6 6.85 -30.04 3.22
C SER A 6 6.01 -28.79 2.95
N ILE A 7 6.15 -27.72 3.74
CA ILE A 7 5.33 -26.50 3.55
C ILE A 7 5.88 -25.64 2.41
N PHE A 8 7.19 -25.68 2.18
CA PHE A 8 7.87 -24.83 1.19
C PHE A 8 8.56 -25.65 0.11
N THR A 9 8.47 -25.20 -1.13
CA THR A 9 9.35 -25.67 -2.21
C THR A 9 10.74 -25.05 -2.06
N GLN A 10 11.77 -25.65 -2.68
CA GLN A 10 13.12 -25.09 -2.68
C GLN A 10 13.15 -23.66 -3.25
N GLU A 11 12.40 -23.40 -4.32
CA GLU A 11 12.27 -22.07 -4.94
C GLU A 11 11.66 -21.03 -3.99
N GLN A 12 10.65 -21.41 -3.20
CA GLN A 12 10.06 -20.54 -2.19
C GLN A 12 11.03 -20.21 -1.07
N ILE A 13 11.83 -21.20 -0.63
CA ILE A 13 12.87 -20.99 0.39
C ILE A 13 13.91 -19.99 -0.14
N GLU A 14 14.41 -20.20 -1.35
CA GLU A 14 15.39 -19.31 -1.99
C GLU A 14 14.84 -17.89 -2.13
N THR A 15 13.57 -17.74 -2.51
CA THR A 15 12.90 -16.43 -2.63
C THR A 15 12.82 -15.72 -1.27
N ILE A 16 12.40 -16.43 -0.21
CA ILE A 16 12.32 -15.87 1.15
C ILE A 16 13.72 -15.49 1.65
N VAL A 17 14.70 -16.37 1.49
CA VAL A 17 16.07 -16.14 1.94
C VAL A 17 16.73 -14.98 1.19
N ASN A 18 16.55 -14.90 -0.11
CA ASN A 18 17.09 -13.79 -0.92
C ASN A 18 16.50 -12.44 -0.52
N ARG A 19 15.22 -12.41 -0.12
CA ARG A 19 14.53 -11.17 0.23
C ARG A 19 14.74 -10.74 1.68
N PHE A 20 14.70 -11.69 2.62
CA PHE A 20 14.67 -11.39 4.05
C PHE A 20 15.91 -11.88 4.80
N GLY A 21 16.74 -12.73 4.20
CA GLY A 21 17.91 -13.35 4.80
C GLY A 21 17.64 -14.66 5.54
N ASN A 22 18.68 -15.45 5.76
CA ASN A 22 18.61 -16.75 6.46
C ASN A 22 18.09 -16.64 7.89
N THR A 23 18.53 -15.62 8.63
CA THR A 23 18.14 -15.43 10.04
C THR A 23 16.62 -15.23 10.15
N PHE A 24 16.04 -14.42 9.25
CA PHE A 24 14.59 -14.26 9.20
C PHE A 24 13.87 -15.56 8.86
N TYR A 25 14.36 -16.31 7.88
CA TYR A 25 13.77 -17.59 7.49
C TYR A 25 13.72 -18.59 8.66
N GLU A 26 14.82 -18.71 9.42
CA GLU A 26 14.88 -19.58 10.60
C GLU A 26 13.93 -19.09 11.73
N GLN A 27 13.82 -17.78 11.93
CA GLN A 27 12.86 -17.23 12.90
C GLN A 27 11.42 -17.46 12.46
N MET A 28 11.12 -17.25 11.19
CA MET A 28 9.79 -17.49 10.62
C MET A 28 9.35 -18.94 10.81
N LEU A 29 10.24 -19.92 10.63
CA LEU A 29 9.92 -21.33 10.89
C LEU A 29 9.56 -21.58 12.35
N ARG A 30 10.31 -21.00 13.30
CA ARG A 30 9.95 -21.09 14.73
C ARG A 30 8.62 -20.41 15.01
N HIS A 31 8.39 -19.23 14.47
CA HIS A 31 7.10 -18.54 14.64
C HIS A 31 5.92 -19.33 14.05
N LEU A 32 6.10 -20.03 12.94
CA LEU A 32 5.05 -20.89 12.38
C LEU A 32 4.63 -21.98 13.38
N ASP A 33 5.59 -22.64 14.05
CA ASP A 33 5.29 -23.66 15.06
C ASP A 33 4.66 -23.05 16.31
N ASP A 34 5.30 -22.03 16.87
CA ASP A 34 4.88 -21.40 18.12
C ASP A 34 3.46 -20.82 18.02
N TYR A 35 3.16 -20.12 16.91
CA TYR A 35 1.83 -19.50 16.72
C TYR A 35 0.79 -20.46 16.19
N ALA A 36 1.19 -21.54 15.49
CA ALA A 36 0.26 -22.62 15.17
C ALA A 36 -0.27 -23.28 16.44
N GLU A 37 0.60 -23.53 17.42
CA GLU A 37 0.18 -24.03 18.73
C GLU A 37 -0.59 -22.98 19.52
N LYS A 38 -0.03 -21.77 19.69
CA LYS A 38 -0.58 -20.67 20.52
C LYS A 38 -1.99 -20.26 20.10
N TRP A 39 -2.26 -20.19 18.78
CA TRP A 39 -3.54 -19.75 18.23
C TRP A 39 -4.37 -20.89 17.61
N SER A 40 -3.99 -22.15 17.87
CA SER A 40 -4.65 -23.36 17.38
C SER A 40 -4.89 -23.30 15.86
N LEU A 41 -3.80 -23.06 15.11
CA LEU A 41 -3.85 -22.93 13.65
C LEU A 41 -3.56 -24.27 12.97
N SER A 42 -4.24 -24.51 11.86
CA SER A 42 -4.05 -25.68 11.00
C SER A 42 -4.11 -25.27 9.52
N SER A 43 -3.81 -26.20 8.62
CA SER A 43 -3.92 -26.02 7.16
C SER A 43 -3.14 -24.78 6.65
N LEU A 44 -1.96 -24.55 7.19
CA LEU A 44 -1.08 -23.46 6.77
C LEU A 44 -0.63 -23.65 5.31
N GLN A 45 -0.88 -22.65 4.47
CA GLN A 45 -0.48 -22.65 3.06
C GLN A 45 0.10 -21.27 2.71
N LEU A 46 1.34 -21.26 2.20
CA LEU A 46 2.02 -20.03 1.76
C LEU A 46 1.24 -19.37 0.61
N ILE A 47 1.01 -18.06 0.72
CA ILE A 47 0.61 -17.23 -0.41
C ILE A 47 1.90 -16.82 -1.13
N PRO A 48 2.09 -17.20 -2.42
CA PRO A 48 3.38 -17.02 -3.10
C PRO A 48 3.68 -15.55 -3.49
N SER A 49 2.73 -14.65 -3.30
CA SER A 49 2.90 -13.21 -3.54
C SER A 49 3.07 -12.48 -2.21
N PHE A 50 4.31 -12.14 -1.87
CA PHE A 50 4.64 -11.37 -0.67
C PHE A 50 5.70 -10.31 -0.97
N SER A 51 5.60 -9.18 -0.30
CA SER A 51 6.53 -8.05 -0.46
C SER A 51 7.29 -7.71 0.83
N ALA A 52 6.61 -7.23 1.84
CA ALA A 52 7.17 -6.85 3.13
C ALA A 52 7.05 -7.95 4.20
N ASN A 53 6.13 -8.89 4.02
CA ASN A 53 5.84 -9.97 4.97
C ASN A 53 5.67 -11.29 4.23
N VAL A 54 5.86 -12.40 4.93
CA VAL A 54 5.48 -13.74 4.47
C VAL A 54 4.07 -14.01 4.96
N VAL A 55 3.18 -14.42 4.05
CA VAL A 55 1.75 -14.51 4.29
C VAL A 55 1.25 -15.93 4.04
N PHE A 56 0.45 -16.44 4.97
CA PHE A 56 -0.15 -17.77 4.89
C PHE A 56 -1.66 -17.69 5.01
N THR A 57 -2.37 -18.51 4.24
CA THR A 57 -3.74 -18.89 4.61
C THR A 57 -3.68 -19.96 5.67
N CYS A 58 -4.62 -19.93 6.62
CA CYS A 58 -4.75 -20.94 7.67
C CYS A 58 -6.19 -21.09 8.13
N TYR A 59 -6.42 -22.06 8.99
CA TYR A 59 -7.66 -22.24 9.73
C TYR A 59 -7.38 -22.20 11.23
N SER A 60 -8.06 -21.30 11.95
CA SER A 60 -8.02 -21.21 13.40
C SER A 60 -9.26 -21.88 13.99
N GLU A 61 -9.08 -22.68 15.04
CA GLU A 61 -10.23 -23.31 15.74
C GLU A 61 -11.18 -22.26 16.32
N GLN A 62 -10.66 -21.10 16.71
CA GLN A 62 -11.44 -20.03 17.32
C GLN A 62 -12.12 -19.11 16.29
N PHE A 63 -11.42 -18.78 15.20
CA PHE A 63 -11.85 -17.73 14.27
C PHE A 63 -12.25 -18.24 12.89
N GLY A 64 -12.00 -19.53 12.58
CA GLY A 64 -12.22 -20.11 11.26
C GLY A 64 -11.12 -19.76 10.26
N HIS A 65 -11.48 -19.48 9.00
CA HIS A 65 -10.50 -19.10 7.97
C HIS A 65 -9.80 -17.80 8.33
N ALA A 66 -8.47 -17.83 8.31
CA ALA A 66 -7.60 -16.71 8.72
C ALA A 66 -6.41 -16.55 7.78
N ILE A 67 -5.75 -15.40 7.91
CA ILE A 67 -4.46 -15.06 7.31
C ILE A 67 -3.45 -14.90 8.44
N LEU A 68 -2.37 -15.66 8.39
CA LEU A 68 -1.20 -15.46 9.24
C LEU A 68 -0.14 -14.69 8.46
N LYS A 69 0.27 -13.54 9.01
CA LYS A 69 1.27 -12.64 8.42
C LYS A 69 2.47 -12.58 9.34
N ILE A 70 3.67 -12.87 8.82
CA ILE A 70 4.92 -12.85 9.57
C ILE A 70 5.89 -11.91 8.86
N GLY A 71 6.34 -10.89 9.56
CA GLY A 71 7.29 -9.89 9.09
C GLY A 71 8.41 -9.67 10.10
N GLN A 72 9.37 -8.83 9.74
CA GLN A 72 10.34 -8.35 10.72
C GLN A 72 9.67 -7.38 11.68
N PRO A 73 9.93 -7.47 12.99
CA PRO A 73 9.44 -6.50 13.96
C PRO A 73 9.84 -5.08 13.54
N SER A 74 8.88 -4.21 13.39
CA SER A 74 9.11 -2.85 12.89
C SER A 74 7.96 -1.91 13.30
N GLU A 75 8.18 -0.61 13.15
CA GLU A 75 7.13 0.40 13.33
C GLU A 75 5.95 0.16 12.38
N THR A 76 6.21 -0.39 11.18
CA THR A 76 5.15 -0.66 10.18
C THR A 76 4.18 -1.76 10.64
N ILE A 77 4.64 -2.75 11.38
CA ILE A 77 3.77 -3.77 12.00
C ILE A 77 2.86 -3.11 13.04
N TRP A 78 3.43 -2.22 13.86
CA TRP A 78 2.64 -1.50 14.85
C TRP A 78 1.59 -0.60 14.20
N THR A 79 1.95 0.19 13.19
CA THR A 79 1.02 1.10 12.50
C THR A 79 -0.10 0.34 11.78
N GLU A 80 0.21 -0.79 11.12
CA GLU A 80 -0.80 -1.65 10.49
C GLU A 80 -1.81 -2.18 11.52
N VAL A 81 -1.32 -2.85 12.58
CA VAL A 81 -2.16 -3.44 13.61
C VAL A 81 -2.99 -2.37 14.32
N SER A 82 -2.38 -1.25 14.68
CA SER A 82 -3.05 -0.15 15.37
C SER A 82 -4.11 0.49 14.51
N THR A 83 -3.84 0.68 13.20
CA THR A 83 -4.83 1.18 12.24
C THR A 83 -6.02 0.22 12.14
N LEU A 84 -5.79 -1.04 11.86
CA LEU A 84 -6.86 -2.05 11.73
C LEU A 84 -7.72 -2.15 13.01
N ARG A 85 -7.10 -2.09 14.18
CA ARG A 85 -7.81 -2.14 15.47
C ARG A 85 -8.72 -0.93 15.70
N GLN A 86 -8.32 0.26 15.25
CA GLN A 86 -9.13 1.47 15.37
C GLN A 86 -10.40 1.40 14.52
N TYR A 87 -10.34 0.77 13.35
CA TYR A 87 -11.52 0.55 12.49
C TYR A 87 -12.43 -0.60 12.96
N LYS A 88 -11.98 -1.47 13.86
CA LYS A 88 -12.79 -2.53 14.49
C LYS A 88 -13.55 -3.42 13.49
N GLY A 89 -12.93 -3.72 12.34
CA GLY A 89 -13.56 -4.50 11.27
C GLY A 89 -14.62 -3.73 10.45
N GLN A 90 -14.74 -2.41 10.63
CA GLN A 90 -15.59 -1.58 9.80
C GLN A 90 -14.81 -1.11 8.58
N ARG A 91 -15.21 -1.53 7.39
CA ARG A 91 -14.53 -1.29 6.10
C ARG A 91 -13.17 -1.97 5.94
N PHE A 92 -12.49 -2.30 7.02
CA PHE A 92 -11.22 -3.03 7.04
C PHE A 92 -11.40 -4.47 7.52
N CYS A 93 -10.48 -5.36 7.14
CA CYS A 93 -10.40 -6.70 7.70
C CYS A 93 -10.16 -6.62 9.21
N LYS A 94 -10.58 -7.67 9.93
CA LYS A 94 -10.39 -7.75 11.39
C LYS A 94 -9.00 -8.24 11.72
N VAL A 95 -8.41 -7.69 12.77
CA VAL A 95 -7.29 -8.30 13.49
C VAL A 95 -7.89 -9.25 14.52
N TYR A 96 -7.55 -10.54 14.42
CA TYR A 96 -7.94 -11.52 15.41
C TYR A 96 -6.96 -11.53 16.57
N GLU A 97 -5.66 -11.67 16.26
CA GLU A 97 -4.56 -11.68 17.21
C GLU A 97 -3.36 -10.95 16.64
N ALA A 98 -2.46 -10.44 17.48
CA ALA A 98 -1.20 -9.87 17.04
C ALA A 98 -0.15 -9.94 18.15
N ASP A 99 1.06 -10.26 17.74
CA ASP A 99 2.27 -10.16 18.54
C ASP A 99 3.25 -9.22 17.81
N ILE A 100 3.13 -7.93 18.13
CA ILE A 100 3.85 -6.84 17.43
C ILE A 100 5.35 -6.96 17.65
N GLU A 101 5.77 -7.38 18.86
CA GLU A 101 7.18 -7.53 19.22
C GLU A 101 7.87 -8.62 18.40
N ASN A 102 7.12 -9.64 17.97
CA ASN A 102 7.59 -10.72 17.13
C ASN A 102 7.20 -10.56 15.65
N GLY A 103 6.50 -9.50 15.28
CA GLY A 103 6.09 -9.23 13.89
C GLY A 103 5.05 -10.20 13.34
N VAL A 104 4.19 -10.79 14.19
CA VAL A 104 3.21 -11.81 13.82
C VAL A 104 1.78 -11.30 14.00
N ILE A 105 0.96 -11.43 12.95
CA ILE A 105 -0.42 -10.94 12.92
C ILE A 105 -1.33 -12.06 12.39
N LEU A 106 -2.47 -12.28 13.07
CA LEU A 106 -3.56 -13.13 12.60
C LEU A 106 -4.75 -12.26 12.20
N LEU A 107 -5.12 -12.33 10.93
CA LEU A 107 -6.15 -11.48 10.30
C LEU A 107 -7.33 -12.31 9.81
N GLU A 108 -8.47 -11.65 9.63
CA GLU A 108 -9.61 -12.17 8.90
C GLU A 108 -9.22 -12.51 7.46
N ARG A 109 -9.53 -13.75 7.03
CA ARG A 109 -9.44 -14.14 5.63
C ARG A 109 -10.74 -13.79 4.91
N LEU A 110 -10.66 -12.81 4.01
CA LEU A 110 -11.78 -12.44 3.17
C LEU A 110 -12.02 -13.52 2.10
N GLN A 111 -13.29 -13.85 1.86
CA GLN A 111 -13.71 -14.84 0.86
C GLN A 111 -14.87 -14.26 0.03
N PRO A 112 -14.83 -14.36 -1.30
CA PRO A 112 -13.83 -15.04 -2.13
C PRO A 112 -12.44 -14.41 -2.12
N GLY A 113 -12.27 -13.14 -1.68
CA GLY A 113 -10.99 -12.45 -1.61
C GLY A 113 -10.47 -11.98 -2.97
N THR A 114 -11.35 -11.91 -3.98
CA THR A 114 -11.03 -11.36 -5.31
C THR A 114 -10.69 -9.88 -5.17
N THR A 115 -9.60 -9.44 -5.78
CA THR A 115 -9.16 -8.05 -5.69
C THR A 115 -10.04 -7.13 -6.55
N LEU A 116 -10.10 -5.85 -6.20
CA LEU A 116 -10.75 -4.85 -7.05
C LEU A 116 -10.05 -4.71 -8.41
N ARG A 117 -8.79 -5.11 -8.52
CA ARG A 117 -8.05 -5.16 -9.79
C ARG A 117 -8.68 -6.11 -10.79
N ASP A 118 -9.28 -7.22 -10.31
CA ASP A 118 -9.91 -8.23 -11.15
C ASP A 118 -11.28 -7.78 -11.71
N GLU A 119 -11.82 -6.65 -11.22
CA GLU A 119 -13.02 -6.05 -11.78
C GLU A 119 -12.69 -5.37 -13.13
N SER A 120 -13.27 -5.88 -14.20
CA SER A 120 -12.98 -5.42 -15.57
C SER A 120 -13.54 -4.03 -15.90
N SER A 121 -14.63 -3.62 -15.23
CA SER A 121 -15.26 -2.34 -15.45
C SER A 121 -14.58 -1.23 -14.67
N LEU A 122 -13.93 -0.30 -15.37
CA LEU A 122 -13.35 0.91 -14.75
C LEU A 122 -14.41 1.69 -13.96
N GLN A 123 -15.63 1.79 -14.49
CA GLN A 123 -16.71 2.49 -13.78
C GLN A 123 -17.04 1.82 -12.44
N GLN A 124 -17.10 0.49 -12.40
CA GLN A 124 -17.35 -0.25 -11.16
C GLN A 124 -16.19 -0.09 -10.18
N ARG A 125 -14.93 -0.14 -10.65
CA ARG A 125 -13.77 0.12 -9.79
C ARG A 125 -13.85 1.51 -9.15
N LEU A 126 -14.19 2.54 -9.93
CA LEU A 126 -14.37 3.91 -9.42
C LEU A 126 -15.52 4.03 -8.43
N ASP A 127 -16.65 3.35 -8.68
CA ASP A 127 -17.79 3.38 -7.78
C ASP A 127 -17.48 2.72 -6.44
N VAL A 128 -16.82 1.57 -6.46
CA VAL A 128 -16.36 0.87 -5.26
C VAL A 128 -15.36 1.73 -4.48
N PHE A 129 -14.33 2.25 -5.17
CA PHE A 129 -13.34 3.11 -4.54
C PHE A 129 -13.98 4.32 -3.86
N CYS A 130 -14.83 5.08 -4.57
CA CYS A 130 -15.50 6.24 -4.00
C CYS A 130 -16.39 5.89 -2.79
N SER A 131 -17.06 4.73 -2.85
CA SER A 131 -17.88 4.24 -1.73
C SER A 131 -17.04 3.91 -0.49
N LEU A 132 -15.87 3.31 -0.68
CA LEU A 132 -14.96 2.99 0.41
C LEU A 132 -14.25 4.24 0.96
N TYR A 133 -13.81 5.13 0.08
CA TYR A 133 -13.09 6.36 0.44
C TYR A 133 -13.96 7.37 1.20
N SER A 134 -15.25 7.49 0.82
CA SER A 134 -16.16 8.45 1.45
C SER A 134 -16.35 8.18 2.94
N ASN A 135 -15.98 9.14 3.79
CA ASN A 135 -15.97 9.02 5.25
C ASN A 135 -15.13 7.83 5.76
N LEU A 136 -14.04 7.51 5.08
CA LEU A 136 -13.11 6.47 5.50
C LEU A 136 -12.27 6.94 6.69
N HIS A 137 -11.71 8.12 6.58
CA HIS A 137 -10.66 8.62 7.44
C HIS A 137 -11.18 9.06 8.81
N ILE A 138 -10.47 8.69 9.87
CA ILE A 138 -10.82 8.97 11.27
C ILE A 138 -9.66 9.67 11.98
N SER A 139 -9.92 10.31 13.10
CA SER A 139 -8.85 10.79 13.99
C SER A 139 -8.14 9.59 14.62
N ALA A 140 -6.81 9.60 14.59
CA ALA A 140 -6.03 8.54 15.20
C ALA A 140 -6.00 8.66 16.73
N VAL A 141 -6.02 7.51 17.39
CA VAL A 141 -5.62 7.43 18.80
C VAL A 141 -4.09 7.31 18.83
N GLU A 142 -3.41 8.05 19.71
CA GLU A 142 -1.94 8.12 19.79
C GLU A 142 -1.32 8.59 18.45
N GLU A 143 -1.89 9.68 17.88
CA GLU A 143 -1.49 10.26 16.61
C GLU A 143 0.01 10.45 16.47
N GLU A 144 0.67 10.84 17.56
CA GLU A 144 2.10 11.11 17.63
C GLU A 144 3.00 9.87 17.40
N LYS A 145 2.43 8.66 17.44
CA LYS A 145 3.15 7.42 17.15
C LYS A 145 3.13 7.04 15.67
N TYR A 146 2.30 7.72 14.87
CA TYR A 146 2.23 7.48 13.44
C TYR A 146 3.18 8.40 12.68
N PRO A 147 3.76 7.93 11.57
CA PRO A 147 4.42 8.83 10.64
C PRO A 147 3.39 9.80 10.03
N THR A 148 3.87 10.94 9.51
CA THR A 148 3.04 11.86 8.74
C THR A 148 3.32 11.71 7.25
N TYR A 149 2.31 11.96 6.40
CA TYR A 149 2.50 11.94 4.94
C TYR A 149 3.55 12.97 4.48
N ILE A 150 3.53 14.15 5.09
CA ILE A 150 4.57 15.18 4.86
C ILE A 150 5.94 14.64 5.26
N GLY A 151 6.05 13.98 6.41
CA GLY A 151 7.31 13.37 6.86
C GLY A 151 7.83 12.30 5.90
N TRP A 152 6.96 11.53 5.26
CA TRP A 152 7.38 10.61 4.19
C TRP A 152 7.95 11.34 2.98
N VAL A 153 7.27 12.39 2.52
CA VAL A 153 7.72 13.22 1.39
C VAL A 153 9.05 13.91 1.69
N GLU A 154 9.22 14.46 2.90
CA GLU A 154 10.46 15.11 3.32
C GLU A 154 11.61 14.10 3.42
N ARG A 155 11.41 12.96 4.08
CA ARG A 155 12.42 11.92 4.23
C ARG A 155 12.96 11.43 2.88
N ILE A 156 12.07 11.11 1.94
CA ILE A 156 12.50 10.62 0.63
C ILE A 156 13.13 11.74 -0.22
N SER A 157 12.68 12.98 -0.06
CA SER A 157 13.32 14.14 -0.71
C SER A 157 14.74 14.35 -0.22
N ASP A 158 14.98 14.24 1.10
CA ASP A 158 16.29 14.35 1.70
C ASP A 158 17.21 13.17 1.26
N TYR A 159 16.71 11.94 1.20
CA TYR A 159 17.42 10.80 0.64
C TYR A 159 17.86 11.05 -0.80
N MET A 160 16.92 11.49 -1.66
CA MET A 160 17.22 11.76 -3.08
C MET A 160 18.18 12.92 -3.28
N SER A 161 18.19 13.90 -2.39
CA SER A 161 19.12 15.05 -2.47
C SER A 161 20.60 14.63 -2.32
N GLN A 162 20.86 13.50 -1.68
CA GLN A 162 22.19 12.92 -1.48
C GLN A 162 22.63 12.03 -2.64
N ARG A 163 21.71 11.66 -3.55
CA ARG A 163 21.97 10.80 -4.71
C ARG A 163 22.42 11.63 -5.91
N GLN A 164 23.58 11.26 -6.48
CA GLN A 164 24.12 11.92 -7.67
C GLN A 164 23.84 11.16 -8.97
N ASP A 165 23.43 9.92 -8.85
CA ASP A 165 23.24 8.98 -9.95
C ASP A 165 21.83 9.07 -10.59
N CYS A 166 20.88 9.78 -9.98
CA CYS A 166 19.52 9.97 -10.49
C CYS A 166 19.02 11.42 -10.35
N PRO A 167 19.71 12.40 -11.01
CA PRO A 167 19.45 13.83 -10.82
C PRO A 167 18.04 14.26 -11.27
N ASP A 168 17.45 13.60 -12.26
CA ASP A 168 16.10 13.93 -12.73
C ASP A 168 15.04 13.57 -11.71
N LEU A 169 15.11 12.36 -11.10
CA LEU A 169 14.20 11.97 -10.02
C LEU A 169 14.39 12.87 -8.79
N SER A 170 15.63 13.22 -8.45
CA SER A 170 15.91 14.14 -7.34
C SER A 170 15.23 15.50 -7.55
N ARG A 171 15.30 16.06 -8.78
CA ARG A 171 14.64 17.32 -9.13
C ARG A 171 13.12 17.23 -9.06
N HIS A 172 12.55 16.13 -9.58
CA HIS A 172 11.11 15.87 -9.47
C HIS A 172 10.67 15.75 -8.02
N MET A 173 11.45 15.07 -7.18
CA MET A 173 11.10 14.87 -5.77
C MET A 173 11.15 16.18 -4.98
N GLN A 174 12.15 17.05 -5.22
CA GLN A 174 12.21 18.38 -4.61
C GLN A 174 10.97 19.21 -4.98
N ARG A 175 10.60 19.23 -6.28
CA ARG A 175 9.39 19.91 -6.73
C ARG A 175 8.12 19.30 -6.12
N ALA A 176 8.04 17.98 -6.00
CA ALA A 176 6.93 17.29 -5.38
C ALA A 176 6.79 17.66 -3.89
N ARG A 177 7.91 17.79 -3.17
CA ARG A 177 7.93 18.30 -1.79
C ARG A 177 7.31 19.69 -1.68
N ASP A 178 7.73 20.64 -2.52
CA ASP A 178 7.21 22.00 -2.49
C ASP A 178 5.70 22.03 -2.79
N ILE A 179 5.24 21.22 -3.73
CA ILE A 179 3.82 21.06 -4.06
C ILE A 179 3.05 20.44 -2.90
N CYS A 180 3.59 19.40 -2.26
CA CYS A 180 2.99 18.76 -1.10
C CYS A 180 2.78 19.76 0.04
N LEU A 181 3.81 20.55 0.38
CA LEU A 181 3.71 21.59 1.41
C LEU A 181 2.67 22.68 1.04
N SER A 182 2.59 23.04 -0.22
CA SER A 182 1.58 23.98 -0.73
C SER A 182 0.16 23.42 -0.59
N ILE A 183 -0.05 22.11 -0.88
CA ILE A 183 -1.35 21.46 -0.69
C ILE A 183 -1.69 21.43 0.81
N ALA A 184 -0.76 20.99 1.65
CA ALA A 184 -0.95 20.85 3.09
C ALA A 184 -1.28 22.18 3.79
N SER A 185 -0.90 23.32 3.21
CA SER A 185 -1.31 24.63 3.73
C SER A 185 -2.83 24.91 3.63
N SER A 186 -3.53 24.23 2.75
CA SER A 186 -4.97 24.38 2.49
C SER A 186 -5.78 23.15 2.84
N TYR A 187 -5.14 21.99 2.83
CA TYR A 187 -5.66 20.67 3.16
C TYR A 187 -4.91 20.14 4.37
N SER A 188 -5.35 20.52 5.57
CA SER A 188 -4.60 20.38 6.81
C SER A 188 -5.31 19.51 7.85
N GLN A 189 -6.21 18.63 7.43
CA GLN A 189 -6.79 17.66 8.34
C GLN A 189 -5.73 16.63 8.72
N ASN A 190 -5.64 16.33 10.02
CA ASN A 190 -4.77 15.29 10.55
C ASN A 190 -5.62 14.06 10.84
N LEU A 191 -5.84 13.24 9.83
CA LEU A 191 -6.62 12.01 9.93
C LEU A 191 -5.73 10.81 9.64
N LEU A 192 -6.17 9.66 10.14
CA LEU A 192 -5.51 8.38 9.88
C LEU A 192 -5.84 7.94 8.45
N LEU A 193 -4.82 7.91 7.60
CA LEU A 193 -4.88 7.48 6.23
C LEU A 193 -4.47 6.00 6.13
N HIS A 194 -4.90 5.36 5.05
CA HIS A 194 -4.38 4.05 4.66
C HIS A 194 -2.90 4.12 4.26
N GLY A 195 -2.52 5.12 3.47
CA GLY A 195 -1.16 5.35 2.98
C GLY A 195 -0.73 4.48 1.80
N ASP A 196 -1.58 3.52 1.37
CA ASP A 196 -1.35 2.66 0.20
C ASP A 196 -2.68 2.15 -0.37
N LEU A 197 -3.67 3.03 -0.52
CA LEU A 197 -5.04 2.67 -0.88
C LEU A 197 -5.18 2.43 -2.39
N HIS A 198 -5.02 1.18 -2.81
CA HIS A 198 -5.11 0.76 -4.21
C HIS A 198 -5.90 -0.53 -4.40
N HIS A 199 -6.09 -0.92 -5.66
CA HIS A 199 -6.95 -2.02 -6.09
C HIS A 199 -6.66 -3.37 -5.43
N ASP A 200 -5.38 -3.69 -5.19
CA ASP A 200 -4.98 -4.98 -4.61
C ASP A 200 -5.23 -5.03 -3.08
N ASN A 201 -5.42 -3.85 -2.46
CA ASN A 201 -5.75 -3.70 -1.05
C ASN A 201 -7.27 -3.58 -0.80
N MET A 202 -8.10 -3.87 -1.80
CA MET A 202 -9.56 -3.91 -1.70
C MET A 202 -10.05 -5.27 -2.16
N LEU A 203 -10.48 -6.11 -1.22
CA LEU A 203 -10.89 -7.49 -1.47
C LEU A 203 -12.38 -7.68 -1.31
N LEU A 204 -12.98 -8.46 -2.21
CA LEU A 204 -14.39 -8.83 -2.13
C LEU A 204 -14.62 -9.80 -0.97
N GLY A 205 -15.48 -9.44 -0.04
CA GLY A 205 -15.90 -10.27 1.08
C GLY A 205 -17.12 -11.12 0.78
N SER A 206 -17.45 -12.05 1.65
CA SER A 206 -18.56 -13.01 1.51
C SER A 206 -19.95 -12.36 1.45
N ASN A 207 -20.08 -11.14 1.94
CA ASN A 207 -21.32 -10.36 1.90
C ASN A 207 -21.50 -9.55 0.60
N GLY A 208 -20.63 -9.76 -0.41
CA GLY A 208 -20.62 -9.03 -1.68
C GLY A 208 -20.11 -7.59 -1.56
N LYS A 209 -19.51 -7.20 -0.44
CA LYS A 209 -18.90 -5.87 -0.26
C LYS A 209 -17.37 -5.97 -0.27
N TYR A 210 -16.74 -4.95 -0.83
CA TYR A 210 -15.29 -4.82 -0.74
C TYR A 210 -14.86 -4.36 0.65
N VAL A 211 -13.74 -4.91 1.11
CA VAL A 211 -13.13 -4.68 2.42
C VAL A 211 -11.66 -4.31 2.19
N ILE A 212 -11.17 -3.33 2.92
CA ILE A 212 -9.80 -2.81 2.81
C ILE A 212 -8.86 -3.65 3.68
N ILE A 213 -7.65 -3.89 3.18
CA ILE A 213 -6.58 -4.61 3.88
C ILE A 213 -5.26 -3.84 3.82
N ASP A 214 -4.27 -4.24 4.61
CA ASP A 214 -2.86 -3.82 4.53
C ASP A 214 -2.60 -2.30 4.64
N PRO A 215 -3.23 -1.58 5.60
CA PRO A 215 -2.95 -0.17 5.77
C PRO A 215 -1.51 0.05 6.26
N LYS A 216 -0.84 1.07 5.74
CA LYS A 216 0.45 1.54 6.26
C LYS A 216 0.28 2.34 7.55
N GLY A 217 -0.84 3.04 7.69
CA GLY A 217 -1.13 3.92 8.83
C GLY A 217 -0.23 5.15 8.82
N VAL A 218 -0.74 6.25 8.31
CA VAL A 218 -0.01 7.52 8.24
C VAL A 218 -0.98 8.67 8.52
N ILE A 219 -0.51 9.73 9.15
CA ILE A 219 -1.33 10.92 9.44
C ILE A 219 -1.21 11.92 8.31
N GLY A 220 -2.35 12.42 7.84
CA GLY A 220 -2.40 13.43 6.79
C GLY A 220 -3.83 13.85 6.43
N ASP A 221 -3.93 14.74 5.46
CA ASP A 221 -5.23 15.07 4.89
C ASP A 221 -5.70 13.96 3.92
N PRO A 222 -6.98 13.60 3.93
CA PRO A 222 -7.54 12.57 3.05
C PRO A 222 -7.15 12.68 1.58
N VAL A 223 -6.93 13.87 1.05
CA VAL A 223 -6.55 14.07 -0.36
C VAL A 223 -5.26 13.31 -0.74
N PHE A 224 -4.40 12.99 0.23
CA PHE A 224 -3.16 12.26 0.00
C PHE A 224 -3.35 10.74 -0.11
N ASP A 225 -4.50 10.20 0.30
CA ASP A 225 -4.80 8.77 0.18
C ASP A 225 -5.41 8.39 -1.19
N LEU A 226 -5.84 9.40 -1.96
CA LEU A 226 -6.53 9.21 -3.23
C LEU A 226 -5.59 8.86 -4.41
N PRO A 227 -4.39 9.45 -4.55
CA PRO A 227 -3.60 9.32 -5.77
C PRO A 227 -3.03 7.92 -5.99
N ARG A 228 -2.83 7.11 -4.95
CA ARG A 228 -2.34 5.73 -5.08
C ARG A 228 -3.26 4.87 -5.93
N PHE A 229 -4.59 5.06 -5.83
CA PHE A 229 -5.55 4.40 -6.69
C PHE A 229 -5.33 4.77 -8.16
N ILE A 230 -5.14 6.06 -8.46
CA ILE A 230 -4.92 6.54 -9.83
C ILE A 230 -3.59 6.02 -10.38
N LEU A 231 -2.51 6.08 -9.60
CA LEU A 231 -1.20 5.60 -9.98
C LEU A 231 -1.21 4.10 -10.37
N ASN A 232 -2.05 3.31 -9.71
CA ASN A 232 -2.21 1.90 -10.02
C ASN A 232 -3.04 1.61 -11.30
N GLU A 233 -3.60 2.63 -11.93
CA GLU A 233 -4.19 2.57 -13.29
C GLU A 233 -3.19 2.92 -14.39
N PHE A 234 -1.95 3.29 -14.04
CA PHE A 234 -0.88 3.52 -15.03
C PHE A 234 -0.52 2.19 -15.70
N GLU A 235 -0.29 2.29 -17.00
CA GLU A 235 0.14 1.19 -17.84
C GLU A 235 1.65 1.26 -18.10
N LYS A 236 2.23 0.19 -18.62
CA LYS A 236 3.66 0.14 -18.95
C LYS A 236 4.01 1.16 -20.02
N ASP A 237 3.16 1.24 -21.06
CA ASP A 237 3.37 2.13 -22.19
C ASP A 237 2.60 3.44 -22.00
N ILE A 238 3.33 4.54 -22.02
CA ILE A 238 2.76 5.88 -21.87
C ILE A 238 2.28 6.35 -23.26
N THR A 239 0.97 6.51 -23.39
CA THR A 239 0.32 6.87 -24.66
C THR A 239 -0.71 7.98 -24.45
N ALA A 240 -1.15 8.61 -25.54
CA ALA A 240 -2.27 9.56 -25.50
C ALA A 240 -3.55 8.93 -24.95
N ALA A 241 -3.82 7.66 -25.27
CA ALA A 241 -4.98 6.95 -24.73
C ALA A 241 -4.89 6.74 -23.21
N LEU A 242 -3.69 6.50 -22.68
CA LEU A 242 -3.47 6.44 -21.23
C LEU A 242 -3.70 7.82 -20.60
N TYR A 243 -3.25 8.90 -21.26
CA TYR A 243 -3.51 10.27 -20.77
C TYR A 243 -5.01 10.53 -20.64
N ASP A 244 -5.79 10.26 -21.68
CA ASP A 244 -7.24 10.45 -21.69
C ASP A 244 -7.94 9.59 -20.64
N LYS A 245 -7.48 8.34 -20.44
CA LYS A 245 -7.99 7.45 -19.39
C LYS A 245 -7.75 8.04 -18.00
N ILE A 246 -6.53 8.47 -17.70
CA ILE A 246 -6.18 9.01 -16.36
C ILE A 246 -6.90 10.34 -16.11
N ASP A 247 -6.97 11.20 -17.11
CA ASP A 247 -7.72 12.45 -17.02
C ASP A 247 -9.21 12.21 -16.73
N GLY A 248 -9.83 11.27 -17.45
CA GLY A 248 -11.22 10.84 -17.22
C GLY A 248 -11.46 10.29 -15.80
N ILE A 249 -10.49 9.54 -15.26
CA ILE A 249 -10.51 9.06 -13.86
C ILE A 249 -10.49 10.24 -12.90
N ILE A 250 -9.57 11.19 -13.08
CA ILE A 250 -9.44 12.38 -12.23
C ILE A 250 -10.73 13.20 -12.23
N VAL A 251 -11.31 13.45 -13.41
CA VAL A 251 -12.59 14.19 -13.55
C VAL A 251 -13.70 13.46 -12.81
N THR A 252 -13.79 12.14 -12.94
CA THR A 252 -14.82 11.33 -12.26
C THR A 252 -14.66 11.38 -10.75
N LEU A 253 -13.43 11.20 -10.24
CA LEU A 253 -13.13 11.26 -8.81
C LEU A 253 -13.40 12.67 -8.23
N ALA A 254 -13.00 13.72 -8.95
CA ALA A 254 -13.24 15.10 -8.57
C ALA A 254 -14.74 15.38 -8.37
N HIS A 255 -15.55 14.93 -9.31
CA HIS A 255 -17.00 15.08 -9.24
C HIS A 255 -17.62 14.27 -8.08
N LYS A 256 -17.27 12.97 -7.96
CA LYS A 256 -17.84 12.08 -6.94
C LYS A 256 -17.45 12.44 -5.51
N LEU A 257 -16.21 12.90 -5.32
CA LEU A 257 -15.65 13.20 -3.99
C LEU A 257 -15.69 14.69 -3.64
N SER A 258 -16.12 15.54 -4.57
CA SER A 258 -16.14 17.00 -4.39
C SER A 258 -14.75 17.59 -4.07
N ILE A 259 -13.71 17.05 -4.70
CA ILE A 259 -12.32 17.50 -4.58
C ILE A 259 -11.94 18.18 -5.92
N PRO A 260 -11.34 19.39 -5.93
CA PRO A 260 -10.94 20.03 -7.18
C PRO A 260 -9.95 19.15 -7.97
N HIS A 261 -10.20 18.95 -9.27
CA HIS A 261 -9.34 18.14 -10.14
C HIS A 261 -7.88 18.62 -10.14
N SER A 262 -7.65 19.93 -10.01
CA SER A 262 -6.29 20.49 -9.90
C SER A 262 -5.54 20.03 -8.64
N VAL A 263 -6.25 19.77 -7.54
CA VAL A 263 -5.68 19.20 -6.30
C VAL A 263 -5.32 17.74 -6.52
N ILE A 264 -6.25 16.96 -7.10
CA ILE A 264 -6.03 15.53 -7.39
C ILE A 264 -4.80 15.35 -8.31
N ARG A 265 -4.67 16.17 -9.35
CA ARG A 265 -3.53 16.13 -10.27
C ARG A 265 -2.20 16.43 -9.56
N LYS A 266 -2.18 17.43 -8.68
CA LYS A 266 -1.00 17.75 -7.86
C LYS A 266 -0.66 16.60 -6.90
N CYS A 267 -1.64 16.03 -6.22
CA CYS A 267 -1.43 14.87 -5.35
C CYS A 267 -0.90 13.67 -6.14
N LEU A 268 -1.42 13.42 -7.36
CA LEU A 268 -0.92 12.36 -8.24
C LEU A 268 0.55 12.56 -8.60
N TYR A 269 0.96 13.79 -8.93
CA TYR A 269 2.37 14.09 -9.20
C TYR A 269 3.24 13.83 -7.97
N VAL A 270 2.84 14.30 -6.79
CA VAL A 270 3.56 14.07 -5.53
C VAL A 270 3.72 12.58 -5.26
N GLU A 271 2.62 11.83 -5.32
CA GLU A 271 2.61 10.38 -5.05
C GLU A 271 3.46 9.60 -6.06
N THR A 272 3.39 9.98 -7.35
CA THR A 272 4.21 9.33 -8.38
C THR A 272 5.68 9.60 -8.17
N ALA A 273 6.07 10.86 -7.90
CA ALA A 273 7.47 11.21 -7.63
C ALA A 273 8.01 10.47 -6.40
N MET A 274 7.26 10.46 -5.30
CA MET A 274 7.60 9.76 -4.07
C MET A 274 7.74 8.26 -4.30
N GLY A 275 6.75 7.63 -4.96
CA GLY A 275 6.76 6.19 -5.22
C GLY A 275 7.92 5.75 -6.12
N MET A 276 8.26 6.53 -7.15
CA MET A 276 9.41 6.22 -8.02
C MET A 276 10.74 6.41 -7.28
N CYS A 277 10.83 7.36 -6.35
CA CYS A 277 12.01 7.52 -5.49
C CYS A 277 12.14 6.38 -4.46
N TRP A 278 11.05 5.83 -3.95
CA TRP A 278 11.10 4.60 -3.12
C TRP A 278 11.62 3.41 -3.92
N CYS A 279 11.24 3.25 -5.19
CA CYS A 279 11.83 2.20 -6.03
C CYS A 279 13.37 2.32 -6.11
N VAL A 280 13.91 3.54 -6.17
CA VAL A 280 15.36 3.78 -6.14
C VAL A 280 15.96 3.41 -4.78
N GLU A 281 15.30 3.77 -3.67
CA GLU A 281 15.73 3.41 -2.32
C GLU A 281 15.72 1.91 -2.10
N ASP A 282 14.73 1.20 -2.67
CA ASP A 282 14.59 -0.26 -2.63
C ASP A 282 15.57 -1.00 -3.55
N GLY A 283 16.42 -0.28 -4.29
CA GLY A 283 17.53 -0.85 -5.05
C GLY A 283 17.27 -1.01 -6.55
N SER A 284 16.36 -0.24 -7.15
CA SER A 284 16.23 -0.19 -8.61
C SER A 284 17.55 0.10 -9.30
N THR A 285 17.78 -0.58 -10.41
CA THR A 285 19.00 -0.46 -11.21
C THR A 285 19.02 0.82 -12.05
N PRO A 286 20.18 1.33 -12.48
CA PRO A 286 20.26 2.50 -13.38
C PRO A 286 19.48 2.33 -14.69
N GLU A 287 19.37 1.11 -15.20
CA GLU A 287 18.59 0.78 -16.41
C GLU A 287 17.10 1.02 -16.21
N GLU A 288 16.60 0.84 -14.98
CA GLU A 288 15.20 1.06 -14.63
C GLU A 288 14.88 2.55 -14.42
N TYR A 289 15.89 3.40 -14.12
CA TYR A 289 15.68 4.83 -13.83
C TYR A 289 14.98 5.59 -14.95
N THR A 290 15.25 5.25 -16.21
CA THR A 290 14.58 5.88 -17.35
C THR A 290 13.07 5.69 -17.29
N ALA A 291 12.61 4.47 -16.99
CA ALA A 291 11.20 4.16 -16.86
C ALA A 291 10.55 4.86 -15.65
N LEU A 292 11.29 4.97 -14.53
CA LEU A 292 10.81 5.70 -13.35
C LEU A 292 10.64 7.19 -13.65
N VAL A 293 11.63 7.82 -14.30
CA VAL A 293 11.57 9.22 -14.73
C VAL A 293 10.40 9.46 -15.70
N GLN A 294 10.19 8.58 -16.67
CA GLN A 294 9.08 8.68 -17.61
C GLN A 294 7.70 8.67 -16.92
N LYS A 295 7.52 7.85 -15.90
CA LYS A 295 6.28 7.83 -15.12
C LYS A 295 6.05 9.15 -14.38
N VAL A 296 7.11 9.73 -13.79
CA VAL A 296 7.00 11.02 -13.09
C VAL A 296 6.74 12.16 -14.09
N ALA A 297 7.41 12.16 -15.24
CA ALA A 297 7.18 13.13 -16.31
C ALA A 297 5.75 13.07 -16.87
N PHE A 298 5.20 11.85 -16.97
CA PHE A 298 3.80 11.67 -17.34
C PHE A 298 2.83 12.25 -16.30
N ALA A 299 3.06 12.00 -15.01
CA ALA A 299 2.26 12.61 -13.95
C ALA A 299 2.40 14.14 -13.92
N GLU A 300 3.58 14.67 -14.25
CA GLU A 300 3.81 16.10 -14.40
C GLU A 300 2.99 16.69 -15.55
N ALA A 301 2.92 16.02 -16.68
CA ALA A 301 2.10 16.48 -17.82
C ALA A 301 0.60 16.44 -17.50
N ILE A 302 0.13 15.42 -16.79
CA ILE A 302 -1.25 15.36 -16.25
C ILE A 302 -1.48 16.57 -15.32
N MET A 303 -0.54 16.88 -14.44
CA MET A 303 -0.64 18.01 -13.52
C MET A 303 -0.74 19.35 -14.25
N ASN A 304 0.04 19.52 -15.33
CA ASN A 304 0.11 20.77 -16.11
C ASN A 304 -0.95 20.83 -17.24
N GLU A 305 -1.85 19.86 -17.35
CA GLU A 305 -2.87 19.77 -18.42
C GLU A 305 -2.29 19.78 -19.84
N GLN A 306 -1.11 19.20 -20.01
CA GLN A 306 -0.42 19.14 -21.30
C GLN A 306 -0.81 17.87 -22.06
N GLY A 307 -1.91 17.93 -22.81
CA GLY A 307 -2.48 16.79 -23.55
C GLY A 307 -1.71 16.30 -24.80
N THR A 308 -0.48 16.72 -25.02
CA THR A 308 0.35 16.30 -26.16
C THR A 308 1.39 15.27 -25.71
N TRP A 309 1.06 14.00 -25.87
CA TRP A 309 1.97 12.84 -25.69
C TRP A 309 2.07 12.02 -26.97
#